data_9d22f4a2b3958381189145f4696c225c
#
_entry.id   9d22f4a2b3958381189145f4696c225c
#
_cell.length_a   1.000
_cell.length_b   1.000
_cell.length_c   1.000
_cell.angle_alpha   90.00
_cell.angle_beta   90.00
_cell.angle_gamma   90.00
#
_symmetry.space_group_name_H-M   'P 1'
#
loop_
_entity.id
_entity.type
_entity.pdbx_description
1 polymer ?
#
loop_
_entity_poly.entity_id
_entity_poly.type
_entity_poly.pdbx_seq_one_letter_code
_entity_poly.pdbx_strand_id
1 'polypeptide(L)'
;MTRTIVASATKEIVIGFDQPFCVIGERINPTGRKKLAAEMIEGNFDTVIKDALAQVAAGATMLDINAGVTAVNPNETEPPLLVKTLEIVQGLVDIPLSIDSSVTAAIEAGLKVARGRPLVNSVTGEDEKLEAILPLVKKYNVPVVAISNDETGISEDPDVRFAVARKIVERAADYGIPACDIVVDPLVMPIGAMGTAGRQVFHLLRRLREELKVNTTCGLSNISFGLPHRHGINSAFIPMVIASGMTSAIMNPCRPQEMEMVRAGNVLAGNDPNCQEWIMNYRDYKPGGAEGATAGPEAPAAGASRRRGGREARLRQG
;
A
#
# COMPACT_ATOMS: atom_id res chain seq x y z
N MET A 1 -3.45 17.12 12.09
CA MET A 1 -3.40 15.74 11.60
C MET A 1 -2.01 15.46 11.08
N THR A 2 -1.53 14.22 11.22
CA THR A 2 -0.19 13.83 10.76
C THR A 2 -0.15 13.77 9.25
N ARG A 3 0.83 14.42 8.64
CA ARG A 3 1.03 14.48 7.19
C ARG A 3 2.47 14.14 6.87
N THR A 4 2.71 13.06 6.15
CA THR A 4 4.02 12.69 5.60
C THR A 4 4.11 13.24 4.17
N ILE A 5 5.12 14.05 3.91
CA ILE A 5 5.32 14.64 2.58
C ILE A 5 6.39 13.84 1.86
N VAL A 6 6.07 13.37 0.66
CA VAL A 6 7.00 12.79 -0.30
C VAL A 6 6.94 13.59 -1.60
N ALA A 7 8.03 13.68 -2.33
CA ALA A 7 8.07 14.50 -3.54
C ALA A 7 8.95 13.89 -4.64
N SER A 8 8.53 14.08 -5.89
CA SER A 8 9.40 14.00 -7.07
C SER A 8 10.13 15.32 -7.29
N ALA A 9 10.69 15.52 -8.48
CA ALA A 9 11.31 16.78 -8.83
C ALA A 9 10.32 17.96 -8.84
N THR A 10 9.05 17.75 -9.18
CA THR A 10 8.04 18.81 -9.37
C THR A 10 6.71 18.55 -8.68
N LYS A 11 6.44 17.32 -8.22
CA LYS A 11 5.17 16.95 -7.58
C LYS A 11 5.37 16.55 -6.14
N GLU A 12 4.49 17.03 -5.29
CA GLU A 12 4.38 16.64 -3.89
C GLU A 12 3.15 15.76 -3.68
N ILE A 13 3.30 14.71 -2.89
CA ILE A 13 2.21 13.85 -2.42
C ILE A 13 2.21 13.89 -0.90
N VAL A 14 1.03 14.09 -0.33
CA VAL A 14 0.81 14.06 1.11
C VAL A 14 0.15 12.75 1.50
N ILE A 15 0.80 11.97 2.33
CA ILE A 15 0.23 10.78 2.98
C ILE A 15 -0.38 11.25 4.30
N GLY A 16 -1.67 11.01 4.51
CA GLY A 16 -2.37 11.48 5.70
C GLY A 16 -3.78 10.94 5.83
N PHE A 17 -4.34 11.04 7.05
CA PHE A 17 -5.68 10.50 7.36
C PHE A 17 -6.83 11.28 6.71
N ASP A 18 -6.55 12.49 6.24
CA ASP A 18 -7.47 13.41 5.55
C ASP A 18 -7.11 13.56 4.06
N GLN A 19 -6.33 12.64 3.54
CA GLN A 19 -5.86 12.63 2.16
C GLN A 19 -6.34 11.38 1.43
N PRO A 20 -6.46 11.40 0.09
CA PRO A 20 -6.67 10.18 -0.68
C PRO A 20 -5.62 9.12 -0.36
N PHE A 21 -6.04 7.87 -0.33
CA PHE A 21 -5.16 6.74 -0.06
C PHE A 21 -4.00 6.69 -1.05
N CYS A 22 -2.76 6.68 -0.55
CA CYS A 22 -1.57 6.69 -1.39
C CYS A 22 -1.27 5.27 -1.91
N VAL A 23 -1.34 5.09 -3.22
CA VAL A 23 -1.03 3.83 -3.90
C VAL A 23 0.44 3.81 -4.30
N ILE A 24 1.21 2.92 -3.69
CA ILE A 24 2.64 2.71 -3.97
C ILE A 24 2.76 1.49 -4.89
N GLY A 25 3.18 1.70 -6.12
CA GLY A 25 3.25 0.66 -7.14
C GLY A 25 4.38 -0.34 -6.91
N GLU A 26 4.08 -1.64 -6.76
CA GLU A 26 4.98 -2.72 -6.34
C GLU A 26 5.75 -3.43 -7.47
N ARG A 27 5.52 -3.07 -8.74
CA ARG A 27 5.95 -3.91 -9.87
C ARG A 27 7.45 -3.87 -10.18
N ILE A 28 8.17 -2.84 -9.74
CA ILE A 28 9.62 -2.74 -9.94
C ILE A 28 10.34 -3.41 -8.77
N ASN A 29 10.23 -4.72 -8.73
CA ASN A 29 10.85 -5.58 -7.73
C ASN A 29 11.23 -6.93 -8.36
N PRO A 30 12.52 -7.30 -8.43
CA PRO A 30 12.98 -8.55 -9.03
C PRO A 30 12.68 -9.78 -8.17
N THR A 31 12.31 -9.64 -6.90
CA THR A 31 11.99 -10.76 -6.01
C THR A 31 10.84 -11.58 -6.57
N GLY A 32 11.09 -12.87 -6.80
CA GLY A 32 10.11 -13.78 -7.42
C GLY A 32 9.87 -13.56 -8.92
N ARG A 33 10.52 -12.59 -9.55
CA ARG A 33 10.41 -12.24 -10.98
C ARG A 33 11.71 -12.53 -11.73
N LYS A 34 11.99 -13.82 -11.94
CA LYS A 34 13.24 -14.32 -12.55
C LYS A 34 13.63 -13.59 -13.84
N LYS A 35 12.66 -13.29 -14.72
CA LYS A 35 12.91 -12.56 -15.96
C LYS A 35 13.40 -11.14 -15.69
N LEU A 36 12.74 -10.39 -14.82
CA LEU A 36 13.13 -9.04 -14.45
C LEU A 36 14.54 -9.03 -13.81
N ALA A 37 14.79 -9.96 -12.90
CA ALA A 37 16.11 -10.09 -12.27
C ALA A 37 17.23 -10.33 -13.29
N ALA A 38 17.03 -11.23 -14.26
CA ALA A 38 17.99 -11.51 -15.33
C ALA A 38 18.21 -10.28 -16.23
N GLU A 39 17.13 -9.61 -16.67
CA GLU A 39 17.21 -8.38 -17.46
C GLU A 39 18.02 -7.29 -16.74
N MET A 40 17.76 -7.06 -15.46
CA MET A 40 18.49 -6.05 -14.68
C MET A 40 19.98 -6.38 -14.57
N ILE A 41 20.35 -7.65 -14.37
CA ILE A 41 21.75 -8.10 -14.32
C ILE A 41 22.42 -7.89 -15.68
N GLU A 42 21.74 -8.12 -16.77
CA GLU A 42 22.22 -7.94 -18.15
C GLU A 42 22.26 -6.45 -18.58
N GLY A 43 21.80 -5.54 -17.73
CA GLY A 43 21.70 -4.11 -18.03
C GLY A 43 20.54 -3.74 -18.96
N ASN A 44 19.58 -4.64 -19.13
CA ASN A 44 18.34 -4.39 -19.86
C ASN A 44 17.24 -3.95 -18.86
N PHE A 45 16.67 -2.78 -19.08
CA PHE A 45 15.63 -2.19 -18.21
C PHE A 45 14.27 -2.04 -18.92
N ASP A 46 14.03 -2.73 -20.04
CA ASP A 46 12.77 -2.61 -20.78
C ASP A 46 11.54 -2.98 -19.95
N THR A 47 11.65 -4.03 -19.12
CA THR A 47 10.56 -4.41 -18.19
C THR A 47 10.36 -3.37 -17.09
N VAL A 48 11.42 -2.75 -16.57
CA VAL A 48 11.32 -1.65 -15.60
C VAL A 48 10.59 -0.46 -16.21
N ILE A 49 10.96 -0.05 -17.42
CA ILE A 49 10.35 1.06 -18.17
C ILE A 49 8.85 0.78 -18.38
N LYS A 50 8.54 -0.41 -18.89
CA LYS A 50 7.15 -0.83 -19.12
C LYS A 50 6.32 -0.81 -17.83
N ASP A 51 6.84 -1.40 -16.77
CA ASP A 51 6.14 -1.48 -15.49
C ASP A 51 5.98 -0.10 -14.83
N ALA A 52 6.98 0.79 -14.92
CA ALA A 52 6.86 2.15 -14.41
C ALA A 52 5.71 2.91 -15.09
N LEU A 53 5.72 2.95 -16.43
CA LEU A 53 4.69 3.64 -17.22
C LEU A 53 3.29 3.04 -16.99
N ALA A 54 3.19 1.71 -16.97
CA ALA A 54 1.91 1.02 -16.76
C ALA A 54 1.32 1.32 -15.37
N GLN A 55 2.12 1.32 -14.32
CA GLN A 55 1.66 1.61 -12.96
C GLN A 55 1.19 3.05 -12.79
N VAL A 56 1.91 4.02 -13.36
CA VAL A 56 1.50 5.43 -13.34
C VAL A 56 0.20 5.64 -14.11
N ALA A 57 0.09 5.05 -15.30
CA ALA A 57 -1.14 5.09 -16.10
C ALA A 57 -2.34 4.45 -15.38
N ALA A 58 -2.09 3.44 -14.55
CA ALA A 58 -3.12 2.77 -13.74
C ALA A 58 -3.50 3.53 -12.45
N GLY A 59 -2.81 4.63 -12.13
CA GLY A 59 -3.14 5.50 -10.99
C GLY A 59 -2.24 5.32 -9.77
N ALA A 60 -1.03 4.74 -9.91
CA ALA A 60 -0.03 4.81 -8.85
C ALA A 60 0.32 6.27 -8.53
N THR A 61 0.36 6.62 -7.25
CA THR A 61 0.77 7.95 -6.78
C THR A 61 2.25 8.00 -6.38
N MET A 62 2.86 6.83 -6.19
CA MET A 62 4.28 6.60 -5.90
C MET A 62 4.70 5.27 -6.52
N LEU A 63 5.99 5.08 -6.82
CA LEU A 63 6.53 3.77 -7.19
C LEU A 63 7.56 3.30 -6.17
N ASP A 64 7.45 2.03 -5.78
CA ASP A 64 8.45 1.33 -4.99
C ASP A 64 9.51 0.75 -5.90
N ILE A 65 10.77 1.07 -5.63
CA ILE A 65 11.91 0.71 -6.49
C ILE A 65 12.83 -0.21 -5.71
N ASN A 66 12.82 -1.47 -6.07
CA ASN A 66 13.71 -2.50 -5.55
C ASN A 66 14.60 -3.05 -6.67
N ALA A 67 15.88 -3.17 -6.41
CA ALA A 67 16.89 -3.73 -7.33
C ALA A 67 17.67 -4.90 -6.71
N GLY A 68 17.14 -5.51 -5.65
CA GLY A 68 17.71 -6.64 -4.91
C GLY A 68 17.66 -7.93 -5.72
N VAL A 69 18.62 -8.11 -6.63
CA VAL A 69 18.83 -9.37 -7.35
C VAL A 69 19.61 -10.34 -6.48
N THR A 70 19.37 -11.65 -6.66
CA THR A 70 20.17 -12.67 -5.97
C THR A 70 21.63 -12.58 -6.40
N ALA A 71 22.52 -12.23 -5.48
CA ALA A 71 23.95 -12.04 -5.72
C ALA A 71 24.79 -12.59 -4.57
N VAL A 72 26.05 -12.93 -4.85
CA VAL A 72 27.02 -13.40 -3.84
C VAL A 72 27.34 -12.29 -2.85
N ASN A 73 27.47 -11.05 -3.34
CA ASN A 73 27.72 -9.86 -2.51
C ASN A 73 26.68 -8.78 -2.82
N PRO A 74 25.54 -8.74 -2.10
CA PRO A 74 24.52 -7.71 -2.30
C PRO A 74 25.04 -6.29 -2.08
N ASN A 75 25.97 -6.07 -1.16
CA ASN A 75 26.54 -4.75 -0.87
C ASN A 75 27.29 -4.13 -2.05
N GLU A 76 27.80 -4.94 -2.97
CA GLU A 76 28.48 -4.48 -4.18
C GLU A 76 27.57 -4.44 -5.40
N THR A 77 26.61 -5.39 -5.49
CA THR A 77 25.81 -5.59 -6.69
C THR A 77 24.57 -4.67 -6.69
N GLU A 78 23.90 -4.53 -5.55
CA GLU A 78 22.62 -3.83 -5.47
C GLU A 78 22.74 -2.30 -5.61
N PRO A 79 23.72 -1.60 -4.99
CA PRO A 79 23.79 -0.15 -5.10
C PRO A 79 23.85 0.38 -6.53
N PRO A 80 24.70 -0.10 -7.44
CA PRO A 80 24.72 0.40 -8.81
C PRO A 80 23.46 0.05 -9.61
N LEU A 81 22.84 -1.11 -9.36
CA LEU A 81 21.56 -1.47 -10.00
C LEU A 81 20.42 -0.56 -9.53
N LEU A 82 20.33 -0.29 -8.24
CA LEU A 82 19.32 0.59 -7.67
C LEU A 82 19.47 2.03 -8.20
N VAL A 83 20.70 2.56 -8.20
CA VAL A 83 20.99 3.88 -8.77
C VAL A 83 20.54 3.95 -10.23
N LYS A 84 20.94 2.97 -11.04
CA LYS A 84 20.56 2.93 -12.46
C LYS A 84 19.05 2.84 -12.66
N THR A 85 18.38 2.03 -11.86
CA THR A 85 16.90 1.88 -11.91
C THR A 85 16.21 3.19 -11.54
N LEU A 86 16.65 3.87 -10.46
CA LEU A 86 16.13 5.17 -10.04
C LEU A 86 16.32 6.23 -11.12
N GLU A 87 17.50 6.34 -11.71
CA GLU A 87 17.80 7.30 -12.78
C GLU A 87 16.89 7.12 -14.00
N ILE A 88 16.67 5.86 -14.42
CA ILE A 88 15.77 5.53 -15.53
C ILE A 88 14.33 5.93 -15.19
N VAL A 89 13.82 5.50 -14.03
CA VAL A 89 12.42 5.76 -13.64
C VAL A 89 12.15 7.25 -13.49
N GLN A 90 13.06 8.00 -12.84
CA GLN A 90 12.96 9.46 -12.68
C GLN A 90 13.05 10.24 -13.99
N GLY A 91 13.63 9.63 -15.02
CA GLY A 91 13.65 10.19 -16.38
C GLY A 91 12.36 9.97 -17.16
N LEU A 92 11.50 9.04 -16.71
CA LEU A 92 10.29 8.63 -17.42
C LEU A 92 9.01 9.19 -16.80
N VAL A 93 8.96 9.26 -15.48
CA VAL A 93 7.75 9.61 -14.72
C VAL A 93 8.07 10.65 -13.65
N ASP A 94 7.12 11.55 -13.42
CA ASP A 94 7.24 12.61 -12.41
C ASP A 94 6.27 12.33 -11.26
N ILE A 95 6.59 11.31 -10.47
CA ILE A 95 5.94 10.96 -9.20
C ILE A 95 7.00 10.61 -8.16
N PRO A 96 6.72 10.72 -6.85
CA PRO A 96 7.65 10.32 -5.80
C PRO A 96 8.04 8.85 -5.90
N LEU A 97 9.25 8.52 -5.44
CA LEU A 97 9.75 7.15 -5.40
C LEU A 97 9.97 6.69 -3.95
N SER A 98 9.73 5.40 -3.71
CA SER A 98 10.17 4.68 -2.53
C SER A 98 11.44 3.90 -2.89
N ILE A 99 12.46 4.02 -2.06
CA ILE A 99 13.76 3.34 -2.22
C ILE A 99 13.72 2.09 -1.35
N ASP A 100 13.45 0.94 -1.96
CA ASP A 100 13.26 -0.33 -1.26
C ASP A 100 14.54 -1.17 -1.31
N SER A 101 15.19 -1.32 -0.17
CA SER A 101 16.34 -2.18 0.01
C SER A 101 16.57 -2.57 1.47
N SER A 102 17.07 -3.79 1.69
CA SER A 102 17.61 -4.24 2.99
C SER A 102 19.10 -3.91 3.15
N VAL A 103 19.75 -3.41 2.09
CA VAL A 103 21.18 -3.08 2.03
C VAL A 103 21.38 -1.60 2.27
N THR A 104 21.97 -1.23 3.42
CA THR A 104 22.18 0.18 3.81
C THR A 104 22.98 0.96 2.75
N ALA A 105 24.00 0.35 2.14
CA ALA A 105 24.78 0.97 1.08
C ALA A 105 23.96 1.29 -0.17
N ALA A 106 22.97 0.44 -0.50
CA ALA A 106 22.05 0.67 -1.61
C ALA A 106 21.08 1.82 -1.30
N ILE A 107 20.53 1.87 -0.09
CA ILE A 107 19.69 2.99 0.36
C ILE A 107 20.47 4.31 0.27
N GLU A 108 21.71 4.37 0.81
CA GLU A 108 22.50 5.60 0.74
C GLU A 108 22.85 5.99 -0.70
N ALA A 109 23.19 5.02 -1.56
CA ALA A 109 23.43 5.27 -2.97
C ALA A 109 22.19 5.80 -3.69
N GLY A 110 21.03 5.22 -3.43
CA GLY A 110 19.76 5.68 -3.97
C GLY A 110 19.39 7.10 -3.51
N LEU A 111 19.59 7.41 -2.24
CA LEU A 111 19.35 8.75 -1.68
C LEU A 111 20.24 9.84 -2.31
N LYS A 112 21.45 9.51 -2.77
CA LYS A 112 22.35 10.46 -3.44
C LYS A 112 21.85 10.89 -4.82
N VAL A 113 21.05 10.06 -5.50
CA VAL A 113 20.57 10.31 -6.87
C VAL A 113 19.06 10.59 -6.94
N ALA A 114 18.34 10.32 -5.87
CA ALA A 114 16.91 10.57 -5.81
C ALA A 114 16.59 12.07 -5.95
N ARG A 115 15.60 12.39 -6.78
CA ARG A 115 15.08 13.74 -6.96
C ARG A 115 13.88 13.97 -6.05
N GLY A 116 13.82 15.15 -5.45
CA GLY A 116 12.75 15.51 -4.52
C GLY A 116 12.93 14.92 -3.13
N ARG A 117 11.88 14.35 -2.57
CA ARG A 117 11.84 13.79 -1.22
C ARG A 117 11.33 12.35 -1.28
N PRO A 118 12.19 11.34 -1.52
CA PRO A 118 11.78 9.93 -1.59
C PRO A 118 11.36 9.39 -0.23
N LEU A 119 10.66 8.24 -0.24
CA LEU A 119 10.41 7.43 0.94
C LEU A 119 11.50 6.36 1.06
N VAL A 120 12.15 6.22 2.22
CA VAL A 120 13.06 5.10 2.49
C VAL A 120 12.25 3.88 2.90
N ASN A 121 12.46 2.74 2.27
CA ASN A 121 11.83 1.46 2.58
C ASN A 121 12.94 0.40 2.76
N SER A 122 13.38 0.06 3.98
CA SER A 122 12.77 0.38 5.27
C SER A 122 13.80 0.34 6.41
N VAL A 123 13.31 0.58 7.61
CA VAL A 123 14.02 0.30 8.87
C VAL A 123 13.18 -0.65 9.72
N THR A 124 13.83 -1.57 10.44
CA THR A 124 13.21 -2.45 11.43
C THR A 124 13.51 -1.97 12.86
N GLY A 125 12.89 -2.58 13.87
CA GLY A 125 13.14 -2.28 15.29
C GLY A 125 14.46 -2.83 15.84
N GLU A 126 15.27 -3.52 15.01
CA GLU A 126 16.60 -3.99 15.36
C GLU A 126 17.54 -2.80 15.62
N ASP A 127 18.23 -2.79 16.77
CA ASP A 127 19.09 -1.64 17.15
C ASP A 127 20.16 -1.34 16.10
N GLU A 128 20.79 -2.36 15.53
CA GLU A 128 21.78 -2.20 14.47
C GLU A 128 21.20 -1.51 13.22
N LYS A 129 19.96 -1.88 12.83
CA LYS A 129 19.27 -1.26 11.69
C LYS A 129 18.84 0.18 11.97
N LEU A 130 18.37 0.45 13.18
CA LEU A 130 18.05 1.82 13.61
C LEU A 130 19.27 2.72 13.56
N GLU A 131 20.42 2.27 14.07
CA GLU A 131 21.68 3.03 14.05
C GLU A 131 22.26 3.21 12.66
N ALA A 132 21.99 2.30 11.73
CA ALA A 132 22.46 2.39 10.35
C ALA A 132 21.57 3.30 9.47
N ILE A 133 20.27 3.27 9.64
CA ILE A 133 19.30 3.91 8.71
C ILE A 133 18.84 5.29 9.21
N LEU A 134 18.54 5.46 10.51
CA LEU A 134 18.03 6.74 11.01
C LEU A 134 18.97 7.93 10.76
N PRO A 135 20.30 7.81 10.88
CA PRO A 135 21.20 8.89 10.48
C PRO A 135 21.09 9.29 9.01
N LEU A 136 20.86 8.33 8.11
CA LEU A 136 20.63 8.62 6.68
C LEU A 136 19.31 9.35 6.48
N VAL A 137 18.23 8.86 7.10
CA VAL A 137 16.90 9.51 7.10
C VAL A 137 17.02 10.97 7.54
N LYS A 138 17.73 11.22 8.65
CA LYS A 138 17.97 12.57 9.16
C LYS A 138 18.81 13.41 8.20
N LYS A 139 19.92 12.85 7.71
CA LYS A 139 20.87 13.53 6.81
C LYS A 139 20.20 14.02 5.53
N TYR A 140 19.34 13.19 4.94
CA TYR A 140 18.65 13.49 3.68
C TYR A 140 17.28 14.13 3.89
N ASN A 141 16.81 14.27 5.15
CA ASN A 141 15.52 14.85 5.52
C ASN A 141 14.34 14.20 4.77
N VAL A 142 14.28 12.88 4.81
CA VAL A 142 13.28 12.06 4.10
C VAL A 142 12.45 11.24 5.08
N PRO A 143 11.21 10.83 4.74
CA PRO A 143 10.44 9.88 5.54
C PRO A 143 10.97 8.45 5.37
N VAL A 144 10.62 7.59 6.33
CA VAL A 144 11.01 6.18 6.35
C VAL A 144 9.85 5.26 6.72
N VAL A 145 9.78 4.11 6.05
CA VAL A 145 8.92 2.99 6.44
C VAL A 145 9.53 2.28 7.65
N ALA A 146 8.76 2.14 8.71
CA ALA A 146 9.13 1.47 9.95
C ALA A 146 8.40 0.12 10.03
N ILE A 147 9.10 -0.99 9.79
CA ILE A 147 8.53 -2.33 9.87
C ILE A 147 8.47 -2.78 11.33
N SER A 148 7.30 -3.24 11.78
CA SER A 148 7.02 -3.60 13.18
C SER A 148 7.57 -4.98 13.59
N ASN A 149 8.85 -5.26 13.29
CA ASN A 149 9.61 -6.41 13.76
C ASN A 149 10.98 -5.98 14.29
N ASP A 150 11.59 -6.79 15.12
CA ASP A 150 12.89 -6.56 15.74
C ASP A 150 13.75 -7.83 15.76
N GLU A 151 14.78 -7.87 16.62
CA GLU A 151 15.71 -8.97 16.79
C GLU A 151 15.02 -10.30 17.15
N THR A 152 13.82 -10.25 17.71
CA THR A 152 13.01 -11.44 18.07
C THR A 152 12.25 -12.00 16.87
N GLY A 153 12.29 -11.31 15.74
CA GLY A 153 11.59 -11.65 14.51
C GLY A 153 10.19 -11.05 14.40
N ILE A 154 9.33 -11.66 13.60
CA ILE A 154 7.95 -11.22 13.37
C ILE A 154 7.06 -11.87 14.43
N SER A 155 6.51 -11.04 15.33
CA SER A 155 5.55 -11.51 16.34
C SER A 155 4.15 -11.65 15.75
N GLU A 156 3.45 -12.72 16.14
CA GLU A 156 2.01 -12.90 15.86
C GLU A 156 1.14 -11.99 16.75
N ASP A 157 1.68 -11.54 17.89
CA ASP A 157 0.98 -10.68 18.83
C ASP A 157 0.98 -9.22 18.35
N PRO A 158 -0.20 -8.59 18.11
CA PRO A 158 -0.29 -7.21 17.69
C PRO A 158 0.22 -6.22 18.75
N ASP A 159 0.19 -6.56 20.04
CA ASP A 159 0.70 -5.67 21.10
C ASP A 159 2.24 -5.60 21.07
N VAL A 160 2.90 -6.71 20.77
CA VAL A 160 4.35 -6.74 20.54
C VAL A 160 4.72 -5.91 19.32
N ARG A 161 4.03 -6.09 18.19
CA ARG A 161 4.25 -5.28 16.98
C ARG A 161 4.03 -3.78 17.24
N PHE A 162 3.01 -3.43 18.01
CA PHE A 162 2.79 -2.05 18.42
C PHE A 162 3.94 -1.50 19.28
N ALA A 163 4.45 -2.30 20.22
CA ALA A 163 5.59 -1.91 21.06
C ALA A 163 6.86 -1.67 20.22
N VAL A 164 7.12 -2.51 19.23
CA VAL A 164 8.22 -2.32 18.27
C VAL A 164 8.03 -1.03 17.45
N ALA A 165 6.84 -0.78 16.92
CA ALA A 165 6.54 0.46 16.21
C ALA A 165 6.80 1.69 17.09
N ARG A 166 6.39 1.65 18.37
CA ARG A 166 6.66 2.71 19.35
C ARG A 166 8.16 2.88 19.55
N LYS A 167 8.94 1.79 19.76
CA LYS A 167 10.40 1.83 19.89
C LYS A 167 11.02 2.57 18.69
N ILE A 168 10.62 2.26 17.47
CA ILE A 168 11.17 2.91 16.27
C ILE A 168 10.84 4.42 16.26
N VAL A 169 9.61 4.80 16.59
CA VAL A 169 9.19 6.22 16.65
C VAL A 169 9.98 6.99 17.71
N GLU A 170 10.17 6.41 18.92
CA GLU A 170 10.95 7.01 20.00
C GLU A 170 12.43 7.15 19.61
N ARG A 171 13.04 6.10 19.04
CA ARG A 171 14.42 6.16 18.54
C ARG A 171 14.59 7.19 17.41
N ALA A 172 13.62 7.30 16.51
CA ALA A 172 13.64 8.32 15.46
C ALA A 172 13.62 9.74 16.05
N ALA A 173 12.84 9.96 17.13
CA ALA A 173 12.80 11.23 17.84
C ALA A 173 14.16 11.59 18.45
N ASP A 174 14.94 10.62 18.95
CA ASP A 174 16.30 10.83 19.47
C ASP A 174 17.26 11.40 18.39
N TYR A 175 17.03 11.03 17.12
CA TYR A 175 17.75 11.59 15.95
C TYR A 175 17.11 12.92 15.46
N GLY A 176 16.05 13.41 16.13
CA GLY A 176 15.31 14.61 15.70
C GLY A 176 14.53 14.41 14.40
N ILE A 177 14.05 13.18 14.14
CA ILE A 177 13.13 12.84 13.06
C ILE A 177 11.72 12.91 13.62
N PRO A 178 10.82 13.76 13.05
CA PRO A 178 9.47 13.90 13.57
C PRO A 178 8.61 12.67 13.25
N ALA A 179 7.64 12.37 14.11
CA ALA A 179 6.74 11.22 13.93
C ALA A 179 5.97 11.25 12.60
N CYS A 180 5.76 12.44 12.01
CA CYS A 180 5.12 12.54 10.69
C CYS A 180 6.00 12.01 9.55
N ASP A 181 7.28 11.80 9.76
CA ASP A 181 8.21 11.20 8.80
C ASP A 181 8.39 9.70 9.02
N ILE A 182 7.67 9.11 9.97
CA ILE A 182 7.65 7.66 10.20
C ILE A 182 6.34 7.10 9.64
N VAL A 183 6.44 6.18 8.66
CA VAL A 183 5.31 5.47 8.06
C VAL A 183 5.39 4.02 8.51
N VAL A 184 4.51 3.61 9.44
CA VAL A 184 4.60 2.28 10.06
C VAL A 184 3.99 1.21 9.15
N ASP A 185 4.74 0.12 8.93
CA ASP A 185 4.21 -1.13 8.38
C ASP A 185 3.78 -2.04 9.54
N PRO A 186 2.46 -2.31 9.71
CA PRO A 186 1.95 -3.17 10.78
C PRO A 186 2.21 -4.66 10.54
N LEU A 187 2.89 -5.05 9.48
CA LEU A 187 3.13 -6.43 9.06
C LEU A 187 1.83 -7.22 8.82
N VAL A 188 1.35 -7.14 7.59
CA VAL A 188 0.17 -7.90 7.15
C VAL A 188 0.56 -9.36 6.95
N MET A 189 0.10 -10.24 7.85
CA MET A 189 0.31 -11.67 7.77
C MET A 189 -0.70 -12.35 6.85
N PRO A 190 -0.34 -13.48 6.19
CA PRO A 190 -1.27 -14.23 5.35
C PRO A 190 -2.45 -14.78 6.17
N ILE A 191 -3.69 -14.45 5.76
CA ILE A 191 -4.90 -14.92 6.46
C ILE A 191 -5.04 -16.44 6.39
N GLY A 192 -4.47 -17.09 5.38
CA GLY A 192 -4.45 -18.54 5.25
C GLY A 192 -3.55 -19.23 6.27
N ALA A 193 -2.52 -18.55 6.76
CA ALA A 193 -1.63 -19.05 7.83
C ALA A 193 -2.14 -18.64 9.21
N MET A 194 -2.72 -17.45 9.33
CA MET A 194 -3.21 -16.91 10.59
C MET A 194 -4.63 -16.37 10.40
N GLY A 195 -5.65 -17.15 10.79
CA GLY A 195 -7.07 -16.81 10.58
C GLY A 195 -7.54 -15.51 11.24
N THR A 196 -6.73 -14.92 12.14
CA THR A 196 -7.02 -13.64 12.82
C THR A 196 -6.27 -12.45 12.20
N ALA A 197 -5.39 -12.66 11.21
CA ALA A 197 -4.48 -11.65 10.67
C ALA A 197 -5.19 -10.34 10.29
N GLY A 198 -6.30 -10.40 9.58
CA GLY A 198 -7.07 -9.22 9.20
C GLY A 198 -7.54 -8.40 10.42
N ARG A 199 -8.14 -9.07 11.41
CA ARG A 199 -8.62 -8.40 12.63
C ARG A 199 -7.49 -7.77 13.44
N GLN A 200 -6.34 -8.44 13.51
CA GLN A 200 -5.15 -7.91 14.20
C GLN A 200 -4.64 -6.65 13.51
N VAL A 201 -4.55 -6.65 12.17
CA VAL A 201 -4.14 -5.47 11.40
C VAL A 201 -5.11 -4.31 11.61
N PHE A 202 -6.42 -4.53 11.54
CA PHE A 202 -7.41 -3.47 11.78
C PHE A 202 -7.31 -2.87 13.17
N HIS A 203 -7.05 -3.70 14.19
CA HIS A 203 -6.84 -3.23 15.55
C HIS A 203 -5.55 -2.41 15.67
N LEU A 204 -4.45 -2.92 15.14
CA LEU A 204 -3.15 -2.26 15.17
C LEU A 204 -3.16 -0.91 14.44
N LEU A 205 -3.82 -0.83 13.28
CA LEU A 205 -3.97 0.41 12.51
C LEU A 205 -4.65 1.52 13.32
N ARG A 206 -5.74 1.19 14.05
CA ARG A 206 -6.43 2.17 14.91
C ARG A 206 -5.51 2.68 16.00
N ARG A 207 -4.77 1.79 16.67
CA ARG A 207 -3.81 2.17 17.71
C ARG A 207 -2.67 3.05 17.17
N LEU A 208 -2.11 2.70 16.02
CA LEU A 208 -1.06 3.50 15.36
C LEU A 208 -1.56 4.92 15.04
N ARG A 209 -2.80 5.03 14.55
CA ARG A 209 -3.45 6.30 14.27
C ARG A 209 -3.73 7.11 15.53
N GLU A 210 -4.29 6.49 16.57
CA GLU A 210 -4.82 7.18 17.75
C GLU A 210 -3.74 7.47 18.80
N GLU A 211 -2.86 6.50 19.06
CA GLU A 211 -1.84 6.58 20.12
C GLU A 211 -0.53 7.18 19.61
N LEU A 212 0.03 6.68 18.49
CA LEU A 212 1.30 7.16 17.94
C LEU A 212 1.12 8.29 16.92
N LYS A 213 -0.06 8.44 16.33
CA LYS A 213 -0.40 9.46 15.33
C LYS A 213 0.56 9.43 14.14
N VAL A 214 0.90 8.23 13.68
CA VAL A 214 1.79 7.99 12.54
C VAL A 214 1.00 7.51 11.34
N ASN A 215 1.48 7.80 10.13
CA ASN A 215 0.96 7.23 8.90
C ASN A 215 1.38 5.76 8.75
N THR A 216 0.71 5.03 7.89
CA THR A 216 0.90 3.59 7.75
C THR A 216 0.96 3.16 6.30
N THR A 217 1.70 2.07 6.04
CA THR A 217 1.76 1.37 4.75
C THR A 217 1.78 -0.14 4.98
N CYS A 218 1.63 -0.93 3.94
CA CYS A 218 1.88 -2.37 3.99
C CYS A 218 2.04 -2.96 2.59
N GLY A 219 2.63 -4.14 2.49
CA GLY A 219 2.48 -5.02 1.33
C GLY A 219 1.06 -5.59 1.30
N LEU A 220 0.15 -4.95 0.56
CA LEU A 220 -1.29 -5.25 0.59
C LEU A 220 -1.61 -6.71 0.27
N SER A 221 -0.95 -7.25 -0.76
CA SER A 221 -1.19 -8.61 -1.26
C SER A 221 -0.77 -9.72 -0.31
N ASN A 222 -0.07 -9.40 0.78
CA ASN A 222 0.33 -10.38 1.78
C ASN A 222 -0.86 -11.05 2.46
N ILE A 223 -1.97 -10.30 2.69
CA ILE A 223 -3.17 -10.85 3.33
C ILE A 223 -3.70 -12.10 2.66
N SER A 224 -3.61 -12.19 1.34
CA SER A 224 -4.16 -13.28 0.54
C SER A 224 -3.11 -14.31 0.11
N PHE A 225 -1.85 -14.19 0.56
CA PHE A 225 -0.76 -15.06 0.12
C PHE A 225 -1.10 -16.55 0.35
N GLY A 226 -0.83 -17.37 -0.67
CA GLY A 226 -1.11 -18.81 -0.64
C GLY A 226 -2.56 -19.23 -0.90
N LEU A 227 -3.51 -18.29 -1.02
CA LEU A 227 -4.91 -18.58 -1.26
C LEU A 227 -5.29 -18.50 -2.75
N PRO A 228 -6.32 -19.26 -3.20
CA PRO A 228 -6.89 -19.07 -4.53
C PRO A 228 -7.67 -17.75 -4.61
N HIS A 229 -7.88 -17.24 -5.83
CA HIS A 229 -8.67 -16.03 -6.10
C HIS A 229 -8.28 -14.81 -5.24
N ARG A 230 -6.97 -14.58 -5.11
CA ARG A 230 -6.36 -13.56 -4.24
C ARG A 230 -6.95 -12.16 -4.41
N HIS A 231 -7.28 -11.78 -5.65
CA HIS A 231 -7.79 -10.45 -5.97
C HIS A 231 -9.14 -10.14 -5.29
N GLY A 232 -9.99 -11.13 -5.09
CA GLY A 232 -11.25 -10.97 -4.34
C GLY A 232 -10.99 -10.60 -2.88
N ILE A 233 -10.03 -11.26 -2.23
CA ILE A 233 -9.65 -10.98 -0.85
C ILE A 233 -8.95 -9.60 -0.74
N ASN A 234 -8.02 -9.30 -1.65
CA ASN A 234 -7.34 -8.00 -1.70
C ASN A 234 -8.35 -6.86 -1.86
N SER A 235 -9.29 -7.01 -2.81
CA SER A 235 -10.33 -6.01 -3.07
C SER A 235 -11.21 -5.74 -1.85
N ALA A 236 -11.59 -6.79 -1.10
CA ALA A 236 -12.35 -6.63 0.14
C ALA A 236 -11.51 -6.01 1.27
N PHE A 237 -10.23 -6.35 1.35
CA PHE A 237 -9.31 -5.87 2.39
C PHE A 237 -9.02 -4.37 2.27
N ILE A 238 -8.91 -3.82 1.06
CA ILE A 238 -8.61 -2.41 0.80
C ILE A 238 -9.54 -1.44 1.55
N PRO A 239 -10.86 -1.44 1.34
CA PRO A 239 -11.74 -0.50 2.04
C PRO A 239 -11.76 -0.74 3.56
N MET A 240 -11.54 -1.99 4.02
CA MET A 240 -11.47 -2.30 5.45
C MET A 240 -10.24 -1.70 6.11
N VAL A 241 -9.06 -1.72 5.47
CA VAL A 241 -7.84 -1.10 6.03
C VAL A 241 -7.92 0.42 5.96
N ILE A 242 -8.46 1.00 4.88
CA ILE A 242 -8.69 2.44 4.77
C ILE A 242 -9.59 2.92 5.92
N ALA A 243 -10.71 2.26 6.14
CA ALA A 243 -11.64 2.56 7.25
C ALA A 243 -10.99 2.36 8.63
N SER A 244 -9.98 1.48 8.75
CA SER A 244 -9.24 1.26 9.99
C SER A 244 -8.11 2.27 10.21
N GLY A 245 -7.80 3.14 9.22
CA GLY A 245 -6.80 4.20 9.35
C GLY A 245 -5.50 3.96 8.58
N MET A 246 -5.46 3.02 7.64
CA MET A 246 -4.31 2.90 6.73
C MET A 246 -4.30 4.05 5.73
N THR A 247 -3.13 4.64 5.51
CA THR A 247 -2.96 5.84 4.67
C THR A 247 -2.27 5.57 3.34
N SER A 248 -1.57 4.45 3.21
CA SER A 248 -0.91 4.02 1.97
C SER A 248 -0.76 2.50 1.92
N ALA A 249 -0.51 1.94 0.74
CA ALA A 249 -0.10 0.54 0.59
C ALA A 249 0.77 0.33 -0.65
N ILE A 250 1.70 -0.61 -0.53
CA ILE A 250 2.49 -1.16 -1.63
C ILE A 250 1.63 -2.23 -2.28
N MET A 251 1.20 -1.99 -3.52
CA MET A 251 0.24 -2.84 -4.22
C MET A 251 0.39 -2.75 -5.74
N ASN A 252 -0.28 -3.64 -6.46
CA ASN A 252 -0.28 -3.61 -7.92
C ASN A 252 -1.42 -2.74 -8.48
N PRO A 253 -1.17 -1.50 -8.91
CA PRO A 253 -2.22 -0.61 -9.44
C PRO A 253 -2.77 -1.09 -10.78
N CYS A 254 -2.06 -1.99 -11.49
CA CYS A 254 -2.54 -2.56 -12.76
C CYS A 254 -3.65 -3.62 -12.56
N ARG A 255 -4.29 -3.64 -11.39
CA ARG A 255 -5.47 -4.46 -11.07
C ARG A 255 -6.71 -3.57 -10.95
N PRO A 256 -7.54 -3.46 -12.00
CA PRO A 256 -8.66 -2.51 -12.03
C PRO A 256 -9.62 -2.67 -10.84
N GLN A 257 -9.92 -3.92 -10.45
CA GLN A 257 -10.84 -4.19 -9.34
C GLN A 257 -10.27 -3.70 -8.00
N GLU A 258 -8.96 -3.86 -7.76
CA GLU A 258 -8.32 -3.37 -6.54
C GLU A 258 -8.27 -1.82 -6.52
N MET A 259 -7.97 -1.19 -7.66
CA MET A 259 -8.00 0.28 -7.80
C MET A 259 -9.41 0.87 -7.67
N GLU A 260 -10.44 0.16 -8.13
CA GLU A 260 -11.84 0.52 -7.89
C GLU A 260 -12.14 0.56 -6.38
N MET A 261 -11.65 -0.46 -5.63
CA MET A 261 -11.84 -0.51 -4.18
C MET A 261 -11.06 0.58 -3.42
N VAL A 262 -9.90 1.01 -3.93
CA VAL A 262 -9.19 2.20 -3.40
C VAL A 262 -10.05 3.45 -3.54
N ARG A 263 -10.59 3.70 -4.75
CA ARG A 263 -11.44 4.87 -5.02
C ARG A 263 -12.74 4.83 -4.19
N ALA A 264 -13.39 3.67 -4.14
CA ALA A 264 -14.59 3.49 -3.31
C ALA A 264 -14.28 3.71 -1.82
N GLY A 265 -13.13 3.21 -1.34
CA GLY A 265 -12.66 3.43 0.02
C GLY A 265 -12.43 4.91 0.33
N ASN A 266 -11.84 5.67 -0.59
CA ASN A 266 -11.65 7.12 -0.46
C ASN A 266 -12.98 7.86 -0.34
N VAL A 267 -13.97 7.53 -1.19
CA VAL A 267 -15.33 8.11 -1.12
C VAL A 267 -15.95 7.85 0.25
N LEU A 268 -15.93 6.59 0.71
CA LEU A 268 -16.56 6.18 1.97
C LEU A 268 -15.83 6.73 3.21
N ALA A 269 -14.51 6.95 3.12
CA ALA A 269 -13.71 7.57 4.17
C ALA A 269 -13.80 9.10 4.20
N GLY A 270 -14.45 9.72 3.20
CA GLY A 270 -14.54 11.18 3.07
C GLY A 270 -13.26 11.84 2.50
N ASN A 271 -12.39 11.03 1.88
CA ASN A 271 -11.11 11.47 1.32
C ASN A 271 -11.20 11.81 -0.19
N ASP A 272 -12.40 11.72 -0.78
CA ASP A 272 -12.71 12.19 -2.14
C ASP A 272 -13.81 13.28 -2.04
N PRO A 273 -13.45 14.56 -1.89
CA PRO A 273 -14.40 15.65 -1.72
C PRO A 273 -15.40 15.73 -2.87
N ASN A 274 -16.69 15.73 -2.55
CA ASN A 274 -17.78 15.74 -3.52
C ASN A 274 -17.77 14.55 -4.49
N CYS A 275 -17.10 13.46 -4.16
CA CYS A 275 -16.92 12.27 -5.02
C CYS A 275 -16.33 12.60 -6.40
N GLN A 276 -15.46 13.61 -6.48
CA GLN A 276 -14.98 14.14 -7.77
C GLN A 276 -14.15 13.11 -8.54
N GLU A 277 -13.21 12.45 -7.86
CA GLU A 277 -12.38 11.41 -8.49
C GLU A 277 -13.23 10.23 -8.93
N TRP A 278 -14.17 9.79 -8.09
CA TRP A 278 -15.10 8.72 -8.42
C TRP A 278 -15.92 9.06 -9.66
N ILE A 279 -16.54 10.25 -9.69
CA ILE A 279 -17.36 10.70 -10.83
C ILE A 279 -16.52 10.81 -12.11
N MET A 280 -15.31 11.34 -12.04
CA MET A 280 -14.42 11.44 -13.20
C MET A 280 -14.07 10.06 -13.80
N ASN A 281 -13.81 9.07 -12.93
CA ASN A 281 -13.42 7.74 -13.38
C ASN A 281 -14.59 6.90 -13.88
N TYR A 282 -15.84 7.13 -13.39
CA TYR A 282 -16.96 6.23 -13.62
C TYR A 282 -18.20 6.92 -14.24
N ARG A 283 -18.09 8.19 -14.69
CA ARG A 283 -19.20 8.93 -15.33
C ARG A 283 -19.82 8.18 -16.49
N ASP A 284 -19.01 7.56 -17.30
CA ASP A 284 -19.44 6.86 -18.53
C ASP A 284 -19.49 5.33 -18.34
N TYR A 285 -19.47 4.88 -17.08
CA TYR A 285 -19.54 3.46 -16.75
C TYR A 285 -20.89 2.88 -17.18
N LYS A 286 -20.84 1.84 -18.04
CA LYS A 286 -22.01 1.08 -18.47
C LYS A 286 -21.98 -0.29 -17.80
N PRO A 287 -22.95 -0.64 -16.94
CA PRO A 287 -23.07 -2.00 -16.41
C PRO A 287 -23.22 -3.00 -17.55
N GLY A 288 -22.38 -4.01 -17.60
CA GLY A 288 -22.45 -5.09 -18.61
C GLY A 288 -21.32 -5.14 -19.66
N GLY A 289 -20.31 -4.26 -19.57
CA GLY A 289 -19.13 -4.32 -20.43
C GLY A 289 -18.02 -5.25 -19.94
N ALA A 290 -18.29 -6.20 -19.04
CA ALA A 290 -17.32 -7.17 -18.55
C ALA A 290 -17.61 -8.53 -19.15
N GLU A 291 -16.70 -9.05 -19.94
CA GLU A 291 -16.63 -10.45 -20.33
C GLU A 291 -16.67 -11.34 -19.09
N GLY A 292 -17.67 -12.23 -19.01
CA GLY A 292 -17.62 -13.46 -18.22
C GLY A 292 -18.01 -13.43 -16.76
N ALA A 293 -19.15 -12.81 -16.39
CA ALA A 293 -19.87 -13.23 -15.21
C ALA A 293 -21.13 -13.98 -15.64
N THR A 294 -21.14 -15.30 -15.50
CA THR A 294 -22.37 -16.11 -15.64
C THR A 294 -23.35 -15.63 -14.57
N ALA A 295 -24.44 -15.04 -15.04
CA ALA A 295 -25.58 -14.67 -14.20
C ALA A 295 -26.11 -15.93 -13.49
N GLY A 296 -26.02 -15.92 -12.16
CA GLY A 296 -26.81 -16.83 -11.34
C GLY A 296 -28.29 -16.45 -11.48
N PRO A 297 -29.24 -17.40 -11.29
CA PRO A 297 -30.63 -17.16 -11.53
C PRO A 297 -31.20 -16.03 -10.66
N GLU A 298 -31.81 -15.04 -11.32
CA GLU A 298 -32.54 -13.96 -10.64
C GLU A 298 -33.65 -14.53 -9.76
N ALA A 299 -33.69 -14.11 -8.52
CA ALA A 299 -34.83 -14.33 -7.65
C ALA A 299 -36.03 -13.55 -8.19
N PRO A 300 -37.24 -14.13 -8.24
CA PRO A 300 -38.41 -13.45 -8.82
C PRO A 300 -38.79 -12.23 -8.00
N ALA A 301 -38.99 -11.11 -8.70
CA ALA A 301 -39.47 -9.87 -8.14
C ALA A 301 -40.87 -10.07 -7.51
N ALA A 302 -40.99 -9.74 -6.23
CA ALA A 302 -42.27 -9.71 -5.54
C ALA A 302 -43.16 -8.58 -6.13
N GLY A 303 -44.12 -8.98 -6.93
CA GLY A 303 -45.06 -8.08 -7.57
C GLY A 303 -46.00 -7.39 -6.55
N ALA A 304 -46.01 -6.09 -6.58
CA ALA A 304 -46.99 -5.26 -5.91
C ALA A 304 -48.34 -5.38 -6.64
N SER A 305 -49.31 -6.04 -6.05
CA SER A 305 -50.70 -6.01 -6.46
C SER A 305 -51.51 -5.23 -5.42
N ARG A 306 -51.81 -3.97 -5.74
CA ARG A 306 -52.92 -3.25 -5.12
C ARG A 306 -54.21 -3.71 -5.78
N ARG A 307 -55.16 -4.30 -5.03
CA ARG A 307 -56.58 -4.21 -5.36
C ARG A 307 -57.41 -3.89 -4.11
N ARG A 308 -58.15 -2.81 -4.24
CA ARG A 308 -59.28 -2.37 -3.39
C ARG A 308 -60.51 -3.28 -3.61
N GLY A 309 -61.29 -3.44 -2.57
CA GLY A 309 -62.75 -3.49 -2.75
C GLY A 309 -63.49 -4.60 -2.00
N GLY A 310 -64.43 -4.21 -1.14
CA GLY A 310 -65.68 -4.87 -0.92
C GLY A 310 -65.85 -5.75 0.33
N ARG A 311 -66.26 -5.18 1.42
CA ARG A 311 -67.50 -5.37 2.19
C ARG A 311 -68.22 -6.72 1.97
N GLU A 312 -68.43 -7.51 3.00
CA GLU A 312 -69.67 -7.82 3.67
C GLU A 312 -69.61 -9.09 4.54
N ALA A 313 -70.04 -8.92 5.71
CA ALA A 313 -70.68 -9.73 6.74
C ALA A 313 -71.05 -11.19 6.41
N ARG A 314 -70.82 -12.13 7.34
CA ARG A 314 -71.85 -12.87 8.11
C ARG A 314 -71.20 -13.92 9.03
N LEU A 315 -71.37 -13.74 10.27
CA LEU A 315 -71.96 -14.60 11.30
C LEU A 315 -72.14 -16.10 10.98
N ARG A 316 -71.65 -16.89 11.96
CA ARG A 316 -72.27 -18.05 12.64
C ARG A 316 -71.55 -19.35 12.57
N GLN A 317 -71.28 -19.78 13.80
CA GLN A 317 -71.48 -21.10 14.37
C GLN A 317 -70.50 -22.23 13.99
N GLY A 318 -69.93 -22.73 15.09
CA GLY A 318 -69.25 -23.98 15.26
C GLY A 318 -68.26 -23.92 16.40
#